data_3ea356a007030e375849eb244cbc3e44
#
_entry.id   3ea356a007030e375849eb244cbc3e44
#
_cell.length_a   1.000
_cell.length_b   1.000
_cell.length_c   1.000
_cell.angle_alpha   90.00
_cell.angle_beta   90.00
_cell.angle_gamma   90.00
#
_symmetry.space_group_name_H-M   'P 1'
#
loop_
_entity.id
_entity.type
_entity.pdbx_description
1 polymer ?
#
loop_
_entity_poly.entity_id
_entity_poly.type
_entity_poly.pdbx_seq_one_letter_code
_entity_poly.pdbx_strand_id
1 'polypeptide(L)'
;MTAIPTSNPLLTAANLNKTVQVGEQSLAIIKDVSIHVDASEFVVIMGKSGSGKSTLLGLLAALDYPDSGSVKLGEQTLSSLDEDKLAAIRQREMGFVFQSFHLLPTLTVSENIAFPLDIARRPDNARVDELIDAVGLGHRRDSLPNQLSGGEQQRTAVARALVSRPKIVFADEPTGNLDEQNADQVMQLLLDLRQQTGSALVVVTHDPALAEMADRVITMHDGVIDGTYANG
;
A
#
# COMPACT_ATOMS: atom_id res chain seq x y z
N MET A 1 24.18 0.20 12.90
CA MET A 1 23.66 1.20 13.85
C MET A 1 22.43 1.81 13.21
N THR A 2 21.26 1.43 13.65
CA THR A 2 19.99 1.98 13.16
C THR A 2 19.90 3.45 13.59
N ALA A 3 19.77 4.37 12.63
CA ALA A 3 19.59 5.78 12.92
C ALA A 3 18.34 5.97 13.79
N ILE A 4 18.47 6.64 14.91
CA ILE A 4 17.36 7.03 15.78
C ILE A 4 16.54 8.06 15.01
N PRO A 5 15.24 7.84 14.74
CA PRO A 5 14.44 8.81 14.02
C PRO A 5 14.35 10.12 14.81
N THR A 6 14.66 11.23 14.14
CA THR A 6 14.61 12.59 14.72
C THR A 6 13.21 13.19 14.70
N SER A 7 12.23 12.49 14.17
CA SER A 7 10.80 12.86 14.12
C SER A 7 9.94 11.71 14.66
N ASN A 8 8.70 12.02 15.08
CA ASN A 8 7.74 11.01 15.47
C ASN A 8 7.25 10.30 14.18
N PRO A 9 7.64 9.04 13.89
CA PRO A 9 7.32 8.39 12.62
C PRO A 9 5.79 8.19 12.48
N LEU A 10 5.30 8.24 11.23
CA LEU A 10 3.89 7.98 10.92
C LEU A 10 3.50 6.54 11.24
N LEU A 11 4.37 5.59 10.87
CA LEU A 11 4.15 4.17 11.13
C LEU A 11 5.42 3.57 11.73
N THR A 12 5.25 2.73 12.75
CA THR A 12 6.35 1.99 13.39
C THR A 12 5.96 0.55 13.57
N ALA A 13 6.84 -0.36 13.18
CA ALA A 13 6.75 -1.77 13.48
C ALA A 13 8.00 -2.20 14.26
N ALA A 14 7.81 -2.96 15.34
CA ALA A 14 8.88 -3.39 16.21
C ALA A 14 8.84 -4.91 16.47
N ASN A 15 9.96 -5.58 16.19
CA ASN A 15 10.23 -6.99 16.44
C ASN A 15 9.12 -7.92 15.91
N LEU A 16 8.66 -7.66 14.68
CA LEU A 16 7.60 -8.44 14.04
C LEU A 16 8.09 -9.86 13.77
N ASN A 17 7.29 -10.84 14.17
CA ASN A 17 7.45 -12.24 13.78
C ASN A 17 6.14 -12.77 13.22
N LYS A 18 6.24 -13.58 12.16
CA LYS A 18 5.09 -14.26 11.55
C LYS A 18 5.47 -15.63 11.05
N THR A 19 4.67 -16.61 11.42
CA THR A 19 4.81 -18.01 11.03
C THR A 19 3.52 -18.46 10.35
N VAL A 20 3.62 -19.26 9.31
CA VAL A 20 2.48 -19.89 8.65
C VAL A 20 2.61 -21.41 8.71
N GLN A 21 1.48 -22.10 8.83
CA GLN A 21 1.44 -23.56 8.77
C GLN A 21 1.29 -24.00 7.30
N VAL A 22 2.21 -24.84 6.83
CA VAL A 22 2.18 -25.45 5.51
C VAL A 22 2.14 -26.97 5.70
N GLY A 23 0.95 -27.55 5.71
CA GLY A 23 0.75 -28.94 6.13
C GLY A 23 1.15 -29.15 7.60
N GLU A 24 2.06 -30.06 7.86
CA GLU A 24 2.59 -30.34 9.22
C GLU A 24 3.80 -29.45 9.60
N GLN A 25 4.30 -28.66 8.69
CA GLN A 25 5.49 -27.82 8.90
C GLN A 25 5.11 -26.39 9.24
N SER A 26 5.81 -25.81 10.22
CA SER A 26 5.73 -24.40 10.59
C SER A 26 6.86 -23.65 9.91
N LEU A 27 6.52 -22.67 9.07
CA LEU A 27 7.47 -21.86 8.30
C LEU A 27 7.46 -20.42 8.83
N ALA A 28 8.60 -19.97 9.38
CA ALA A 28 8.75 -18.55 9.78
C ALA A 28 8.95 -17.68 8.54
N ILE A 29 7.97 -16.82 8.26
CA ILE A 29 7.98 -15.91 7.09
C ILE A 29 8.59 -14.57 7.44
N ILE A 30 8.33 -14.04 8.63
CA ILE A 30 8.91 -12.79 9.15
C ILE A 30 9.64 -13.10 10.44
N LYS A 31 10.88 -12.61 10.57
CA LYS A 31 11.80 -12.96 11.65
C LYS A 31 12.42 -11.68 12.22
N ASP A 32 11.91 -11.23 13.36
CA ASP A 32 12.40 -10.08 14.12
C ASP A 32 12.58 -8.80 13.29
N VAL A 33 11.57 -8.47 12.47
CA VAL A 33 11.60 -7.30 11.58
C VAL A 33 11.14 -6.05 12.33
N SER A 34 11.98 -5.00 12.27
CA SER A 34 11.63 -3.66 12.77
C SER A 34 11.82 -2.63 11.65
N ILE A 35 10.82 -1.77 11.46
CA ILE A 35 10.77 -0.75 10.41
C ILE A 35 9.97 0.46 10.89
N HIS A 36 10.30 1.64 10.41
CA HIS A 36 9.46 2.83 10.53
C HIS A 36 9.20 3.45 9.14
N VAL A 37 8.18 4.27 9.05
CA VAL A 37 7.86 5.10 7.88
C VAL A 37 7.51 6.49 8.38
N ASP A 38 8.17 7.51 7.84
CA ASP A 38 7.91 8.90 8.18
C ASP A 38 6.73 9.47 7.38
N ALA A 39 6.18 10.60 7.83
CA ALA A 39 5.10 11.27 7.10
C ALA A 39 5.59 11.70 5.72
N SER A 40 4.76 11.48 4.70
CA SER A 40 5.06 11.77 3.29
C SER A 40 6.30 11.05 2.73
N GLU A 41 6.87 10.06 3.42
CA GLU A 41 8.00 9.28 2.94
C GLU A 41 7.56 8.26 1.87
N PHE A 42 8.38 8.08 0.84
CA PHE A 42 8.25 6.99 -0.14
C PHE A 42 9.28 5.90 0.18
N VAL A 43 8.81 4.77 0.66
CA VAL A 43 9.62 3.59 1.01
C VAL A 43 9.36 2.48 0.01
N VAL A 44 10.43 1.92 -0.54
CA VAL A 44 10.37 0.70 -1.35
C VAL A 44 10.95 -0.48 -0.57
N ILE A 45 10.21 -1.59 -0.52
CA ILE A 45 10.66 -2.86 0.05
C ILE A 45 10.96 -3.82 -1.09
N MET A 46 12.23 -4.15 -1.27
CA MET A 46 12.73 -5.05 -2.31
C MET A 46 13.12 -6.42 -1.76
N GLY A 47 13.18 -7.40 -2.64
CA GLY A 47 13.66 -8.74 -2.33
C GLY A 47 13.16 -9.76 -3.34
N LYS A 48 13.76 -10.97 -3.34
CA LYS A 48 13.35 -12.08 -4.21
C LYS A 48 11.91 -12.52 -3.90
N SER A 49 11.29 -13.21 -4.87
CA SER A 49 9.99 -13.87 -4.61
C SER A 49 10.13 -14.82 -3.41
N GLY A 50 9.12 -14.80 -2.52
CA GLY A 50 9.14 -15.62 -1.29
C GLY A 50 9.95 -15.04 -0.13
N SER A 51 10.59 -13.87 -0.24
CA SER A 51 11.35 -13.27 0.87
C SER A 51 10.50 -12.71 2.03
N GLY A 52 9.15 -12.73 1.91
CA GLY A 52 8.25 -12.25 2.96
C GLY A 52 7.70 -10.84 2.76
N LYS A 53 7.98 -10.16 1.64
CA LYS A 53 7.60 -8.75 1.38
C LYS A 53 6.09 -8.48 1.50
N SER A 54 5.26 -9.24 0.78
CA SER A 54 3.80 -9.07 0.83
C SER A 54 3.24 -9.40 2.21
N THR A 55 3.84 -10.38 2.92
CA THR A 55 3.48 -10.68 4.31
C THR A 55 3.82 -9.50 5.22
N LEU A 56 5.04 -8.93 5.09
CA LEU A 56 5.40 -7.73 5.85
C LEU A 56 4.46 -6.58 5.56
N LEU A 57 4.15 -6.31 4.28
CA LEU A 57 3.18 -5.28 3.89
C LEU A 57 1.82 -5.50 4.56
N GLY A 58 1.32 -6.75 4.56
CA GLY A 58 0.06 -7.12 5.21
C GLY A 58 0.06 -6.86 6.72
N LEU A 59 1.17 -7.13 7.41
CA LEU A 59 1.34 -6.83 8.82
C LEU A 59 1.38 -5.32 9.09
N LEU A 60 2.15 -4.55 8.30
CA LEU A 60 2.23 -3.10 8.41
C LEU A 60 0.88 -2.41 8.18
N ALA A 61 0.11 -2.95 7.25
CA ALA A 61 -1.22 -2.47 6.87
C ALA A 61 -2.35 -2.97 7.80
N ALA A 62 -2.01 -3.74 8.83
CA ALA A 62 -2.97 -4.39 9.73
C ALA A 62 -4.03 -5.21 8.98
N LEU A 63 -3.66 -5.83 7.85
CA LEU A 63 -4.47 -6.81 7.13
C LEU A 63 -4.29 -8.22 7.70
N ASP A 64 -3.21 -8.44 8.43
CA ASP A 64 -2.90 -9.67 9.17
C ASP A 64 -2.28 -9.29 10.53
N TYR A 65 -2.28 -10.25 11.46
CA TYR A 65 -1.72 -10.07 12.79
C TYR A 65 -0.33 -10.71 12.88
N PRO A 66 0.67 -10.04 13.49
CA PRO A 66 1.93 -10.68 13.82
C PRO A 66 1.73 -11.70 14.95
N ASP A 67 2.56 -12.75 14.97
CA ASP A 67 2.60 -13.71 16.10
C ASP A 67 3.22 -13.05 17.34
N SER A 68 4.17 -12.14 17.14
CA SER A 68 4.74 -11.27 18.16
C SER A 68 5.26 -9.98 17.56
N GLY A 69 5.55 -9.00 18.42
CA GLY A 69 5.91 -7.65 18.03
C GLY A 69 4.69 -6.71 18.00
N SER A 70 4.87 -5.51 17.48
CA SER A 70 3.79 -4.52 17.43
C SER A 70 3.89 -3.61 16.20
N VAL A 71 2.72 -3.16 15.73
CA VAL A 71 2.58 -2.14 14.70
C VAL A 71 1.82 -0.96 15.29
N LYS A 72 2.31 0.25 15.05
CA LYS A 72 1.69 1.52 15.47
C LYS A 72 1.52 2.45 14.28
N LEU A 73 0.39 3.15 14.23
CA LEU A 73 0.14 4.28 13.34
C LEU A 73 -0.01 5.55 14.19
N GLY A 74 0.98 6.43 14.16
CA GLY A 74 1.12 7.50 15.13
C GLY A 74 1.19 6.93 16.56
N GLU A 75 0.35 7.43 17.45
CA GLU A 75 0.26 6.98 18.84
C GLU A 75 -0.55 5.67 19.01
N GLN A 76 -1.26 5.21 17.98
CA GLN A 76 -2.20 4.10 18.07
C GLN A 76 -1.54 2.76 17.78
N THR A 77 -1.53 1.83 18.76
CA THR A 77 -1.02 0.46 18.57
C THR A 77 -2.08 -0.38 17.87
N LEU A 78 -1.85 -0.70 16.58
CA LEU A 78 -2.77 -1.47 15.74
C LEU A 78 -2.86 -2.93 16.18
N SER A 79 -1.74 -3.56 16.49
CA SER A 79 -1.66 -4.98 16.84
C SER A 79 -2.43 -5.37 18.11
N SER A 80 -2.95 -4.41 18.87
CA SER A 80 -3.75 -4.65 20.08
C SER A 80 -5.26 -4.39 19.88
N LEU A 81 -5.67 -3.97 18.68
CA LEU A 81 -7.06 -3.63 18.40
C LEU A 81 -7.85 -4.84 17.87
N ASP A 82 -9.16 -4.81 18.12
CA ASP A 82 -10.11 -5.71 17.48
C ASP A 82 -10.31 -5.36 15.99
N GLU A 83 -10.86 -6.31 15.21
CA GLU A 83 -11.02 -6.17 13.76
C GLU A 83 -11.92 -4.98 13.37
N ASP A 84 -12.97 -4.69 14.14
CA ASP A 84 -13.87 -3.58 13.83
C ASP A 84 -13.14 -2.22 13.93
N LYS A 85 -12.29 -2.04 14.92
CA LYS A 85 -11.46 -0.85 15.08
C LYS A 85 -10.38 -0.77 14.00
N LEU A 86 -9.74 -1.91 13.66
CA LEU A 86 -8.77 -1.96 12.57
C LEU A 86 -9.42 -1.61 11.23
N ALA A 87 -10.60 -2.16 10.94
CA ALA A 87 -11.35 -1.84 9.72
C ALA A 87 -11.65 -0.33 9.62
N ALA A 88 -12.07 0.30 10.73
CA ALA A 88 -12.32 1.75 10.76
C ALA A 88 -11.06 2.59 10.51
N ILE A 89 -9.89 2.14 11.02
CA ILE A 89 -8.61 2.81 10.79
C ILE A 89 -8.17 2.63 9.34
N ARG A 90 -8.18 1.39 8.81
CA ARG A 90 -7.84 1.11 7.42
C ARG A 90 -8.68 1.96 6.47
N GLN A 91 -9.98 2.03 6.68
CA GLN A 91 -10.90 2.81 5.86
C GLN A 91 -10.58 4.30 5.84
N ARG A 92 -10.17 4.87 6.98
CA ARG A 92 -9.96 6.31 7.13
C ARG A 92 -8.54 6.75 6.81
N GLU A 93 -7.53 5.92 7.16
CA GLU A 93 -6.14 6.36 7.23
C GLU A 93 -5.21 5.62 6.27
N MET A 94 -5.69 4.54 5.60
CA MET A 94 -4.88 3.70 4.73
C MET A 94 -5.49 3.56 3.35
N GLY A 95 -4.66 3.59 2.32
CA GLY A 95 -5.01 3.26 0.94
C GLY A 95 -4.31 1.96 0.50
N PHE A 96 -4.91 1.24 -0.46
CA PHE A 96 -4.37 -0.03 -0.93
C PHE A 96 -4.39 -0.11 -2.45
N VAL A 97 -3.24 -0.47 -3.03
CA VAL A 97 -3.06 -0.78 -4.45
C VAL A 97 -2.46 -2.17 -4.57
N PHE A 98 -3.09 -3.05 -5.34
CA PHE A 98 -2.67 -4.44 -5.51
C PHE A 98 -2.35 -4.74 -6.96
N GLN A 99 -1.50 -5.73 -7.20
CA GLN A 99 -1.15 -6.23 -8.53
C GLN A 99 -2.39 -6.69 -9.33
N SER A 100 -3.36 -7.31 -8.67
CA SER A 100 -4.60 -7.83 -9.30
C SER A 100 -5.75 -6.82 -9.30
N PHE A 101 -5.47 -5.53 -9.11
CA PHE A 101 -6.40 -4.39 -9.10
C PHE A 101 -7.49 -4.47 -8.02
N HIS A 102 -8.05 -5.63 -7.76
CA HIS A 102 -9.14 -5.93 -6.82
C HIS A 102 -10.34 -4.96 -6.97
N LEU A 103 -10.70 -4.64 -8.20
CA LEU A 103 -11.92 -3.88 -8.47
C LEU A 103 -13.16 -4.75 -8.23
N LEU A 104 -14.22 -4.12 -7.75
CA LEU A 104 -15.52 -4.78 -7.60
C LEU A 104 -16.16 -4.92 -8.99
N PRO A 105 -16.38 -6.14 -9.49
CA PRO A 105 -16.70 -6.36 -10.91
C PRO A 105 -18.12 -5.88 -11.30
N THR A 106 -18.97 -5.65 -10.31
CA THR A 106 -20.36 -5.17 -10.49
C THR A 106 -20.47 -3.66 -10.37
N LEU A 107 -19.39 -2.96 -10.02
CA LEU A 107 -19.35 -1.50 -9.87
C LEU A 107 -18.62 -0.88 -11.06
N THR A 108 -19.10 0.27 -11.52
CA THR A 108 -18.45 1.10 -12.53
C THR A 108 -17.13 1.69 -12.01
N VAL A 109 -16.38 2.39 -12.87
CA VAL A 109 -15.18 3.15 -12.47
C VAL A 109 -15.51 4.12 -11.35
N SER A 110 -16.54 4.95 -11.53
CA SER A 110 -16.93 5.96 -10.53
C SER A 110 -17.36 5.33 -9.21
N GLU A 111 -18.13 4.25 -9.25
CA GLU A 111 -18.58 3.53 -8.06
C GLU A 111 -17.44 2.80 -7.35
N ASN A 112 -16.48 2.21 -8.09
CA ASN A 112 -15.28 1.63 -7.49
C ASN A 112 -14.45 2.68 -6.74
N ILE A 113 -14.29 3.87 -7.32
CA ILE A 113 -13.54 4.97 -6.69
C ILE A 113 -14.32 5.49 -5.48
N ALA A 114 -15.64 5.65 -5.57
CA ALA A 114 -16.49 6.13 -4.49
C ALA A 114 -16.61 5.14 -3.32
N PHE A 115 -16.44 3.85 -3.58
CA PHE A 115 -16.74 2.76 -2.64
C PHE A 115 -16.18 2.93 -1.22
N PRO A 116 -14.90 3.35 -0.99
CA PRO A 116 -14.39 3.61 0.36
C PRO A 116 -15.16 4.71 1.10
N LEU A 117 -15.61 5.75 0.38
CA LEU A 117 -16.38 6.85 0.96
C LEU A 117 -17.81 6.42 1.30
N ASP A 118 -18.42 5.58 0.45
CA ASP A 118 -19.77 5.06 0.64
C ASP A 118 -19.84 4.17 1.89
N ILE A 119 -18.88 3.25 2.06
CA ILE A 119 -18.76 2.44 3.28
C ILE A 119 -18.55 3.33 4.51
N ALA A 120 -17.74 4.40 4.38
CA ALA A 120 -17.52 5.37 5.46
C ALA A 120 -18.76 6.23 5.76
N ARG A 121 -19.83 6.14 4.95
CA ARG A 121 -21.00 7.02 4.98
C ARG A 121 -20.63 8.51 4.89
N ARG A 122 -19.64 8.82 4.07
CA ARG A 122 -19.09 10.17 3.81
C ARG A 122 -18.97 10.41 2.30
N PRO A 123 -20.07 10.38 1.55
CA PRO A 123 -20.01 10.56 0.10
C PRO A 123 -19.41 11.92 -0.25
N ASP A 124 -18.49 11.94 -1.21
CA ASP A 124 -17.86 13.15 -1.74
C ASP A 124 -17.72 12.99 -3.26
N ASN A 125 -18.81 13.29 -3.97
CA ASN A 125 -18.85 13.15 -5.44
C ASN A 125 -17.86 14.08 -6.12
N ALA A 126 -17.62 15.27 -5.56
CA ALA A 126 -16.65 16.22 -6.13
C ALA A 126 -15.22 15.64 -6.10
N ARG A 127 -14.86 14.95 -5.00
CA ARG A 127 -13.57 14.26 -4.89
C ARG A 127 -13.47 13.07 -5.85
N VAL A 128 -14.55 12.32 -6.04
CA VAL A 128 -14.60 11.22 -7.01
C VAL A 128 -14.39 11.76 -8.42
N ASP A 129 -15.07 12.83 -8.81
CA ASP A 129 -14.94 13.47 -10.11
C ASP A 129 -13.52 13.99 -10.35
N GLU A 130 -12.95 14.69 -9.38
CA GLU A 130 -11.56 15.16 -9.40
C GLU A 130 -10.58 14.02 -9.68
N LEU A 131 -10.74 12.89 -9.00
CA LEU A 131 -9.86 11.74 -9.19
C LEU A 131 -10.06 11.05 -10.54
N ILE A 132 -11.29 10.91 -11.02
CA ILE A 132 -11.58 10.36 -12.36
C ILE A 132 -10.87 11.19 -13.43
N ASP A 133 -10.92 12.51 -13.32
CA ASP A 133 -10.25 13.42 -14.26
C ASP A 133 -8.72 13.31 -14.12
N ALA A 134 -8.20 13.29 -12.90
CA ALA A 134 -6.76 13.16 -12.61
C ALA A 134 -6.16 11.87 -13.17
N VAL A 135 -6.90 10.75 -13.13
CA VAL A 135 -6.44 9.47 -13.70
C VAL A 135 -6.79 9.30 -15.19
N GLY A 136 -7.38 10.33 -15.83
CA GLY A 136 -7.70 10.34 -17.26
C GLY A 136 -8.81 9.37 -17.68
N LEU A 137 -9.75 9.05 -16.77
CA LEU A 137 -10.80 8.06 -16.98
C LEU A 137 -12.21 8.67 -17.16
N GLY A 138 -12.33 9.98 -17.43
CA GLY A 138 -13.62 10.64 -17.64
C GLY A 138 -14.47 9.93 -18.69
N HIS A 139 -13.86 9.47 -19.80
CA HIS A 139 -14.53 8.73 -20.88
C HIS A 139 -14.93 7.29 -20.51
N ARG A 140 -14.47 6.78 -19.36
CA ARG A 140 -14.73 5.42 -18.82
C ARG A 140 -15.54 5.42 -17.52
N ARG A 141 -16.02 6.58 -17.10
CA ARG A 141 -16.70 6.79 -15.81
C ARG A 141 -17.72 5.69 -15.48
N ASP A 142 -18.55 5.33 -16.44
CA ASP A 142 -19.65 4.37 -16.28
C ASP A 142 -19.29 2.96 -16.80
N SER A 143 -18.00 2.71 -17.14
CA SER A 143 -17.54 1.40 -17.59
C SER A 143 -17.35 0.45 -16.41
N LEU A 144 -17.68 -0.83 -16.62
CA LEU A 144 -17.39 -1.91 -15.67
C LEU A 144 -15.94 -2.39 -15.82
N PRO A 145 -15.32 -3.01 -14.81
CA PRO A 145 -13.93 -3.48 -14.85
C PRO A 145 -13.59 -4.37 -16.04
N ASN A 146 -14.49 -5.23 -16.48
CA ASN A 146 -14.30 -6.12 -17.64
C ASN A 146 -14.28 -5.38 -18.99
N GLN A 147 -14.60 -4.10 -19.03
CA GLN A 147 -14.56 -3.23 -20.21
C GLN A 147 -13.29 -2.37 -20.26
N LEU A 148 -12.42 -2.51 -19.24
CA LEU A 148 -11.20 -1.72 -19.07
C LEU A 148 -9.95 -2.52 -19.42
N SER A 149 -8.96 -1.84 -20.01
CA SER A 149 -7.60 -2.36 -20.11
C SER A 149 -6.96 -2.53 -18.73
N GLY A 150 -5.87 -3.30 -18.62
CA GLY A 150 -5.13 -3.46 -17.36
C GLY A 150 -4.67 -2.14 -16.77
N GLY A 151 -4.14 -1.24 -17.61
CA GLY A 151 -3.74 0.11 -17.16
C GLY A 151 -4.90 0.97 -16.68
N GLU A 152 -6.08 0.91 -17.33
CA GLU A 152 -7.29 1.61 -16.88
C GLU A 152 -7.80 1.05 -15.54
N GLN A 153 -7.75 -0.28 -15.37
CA GLN A 153 -8.11 -0.92 -14.10
C GLN A 153 -7.17 -0.48 -12.97
N GLN A 154 -5.87 -0.44 -13.23
CA GLN A 154 -4.90 -0.02 -12.22
C GLN A 154 -5.03 1.46 -11.87
N ARG A 155 -5.24 2.35 -12.86
CA ARG A 155 -5.54 3.76 -12.59
C ARG A 155 -6.81 3.94 -11.76
N THR A 156 -7.84 3.12 -11.98
CA THR A 156 -9.05 3.09 -11.14
C THR A 156 -8.72 2.65 -9.71
N ALA A 157 -7.86 1.63 -9.53
CA ALA A 157 -7.43 1.16 -8.22
C ALA A 157 -6.60 2.21 -7.46
N VAL A 158 -5.71 2.94 -8.17
CA VAL A 158 -4.94 4.06 -7.59
C VAL A 158 -5.88 5.18 -7.12
N ALA A 159 -6.84 5.60 -7.95
CA ALA A 159 -7.82 6.62 -7.57
C ALA A 159 -8.64 6.20 -6.35
N ARG A 160 -9.11 4.94 -6.33
CA ARG A 160 -9.83 4.36 -5.18
C ARG A 160 -8.99 4.38 -3.90
N ALA A 161 -7.69 4.05 -3.99
CA ALA A 161 -6.80 4.04 -2.84
C ALA A 161 -6.62 5.43 -2.19
N LEU A 162 -6.72 6.49 -3.00
CA LEU A 162 -6.45 7.88 -2.59
C LEU A 162 -7.72 8.72 -2.32
N VAL A 163 -8.91 8.17 -2.59
CA VAL A 163 -10.17 8.92 -2.48
C VAL A 163 -10.44 9.41 -1.05
N SER A 164 -10.11 8.61 -0.04
CA SER A 164 -10.29 8.94 1.39
C SER A 164 -9.21 9.89 1.94
N ARG A 165 -8.26 10.36 1.11
CA ARG A 165 -7.07 11.12 1.54
C ARG A 165 -6.33 10.42 2.68
N PRO A 166 -5.85 9.17 2.47
CA PRO A 166 -5.22 8.40 3.51
C PRO A 166 -3.89 9.02 3.95
N LYS A 167 -3.46 8.73 5.18
CA LYS A 167 -2.13 9.12 5.67
C LYS A 167 -1.01 8.30 5.03
N ILE A 168 -1.32 7.04 4.69
CA ILE A 168 -0.35 6.09 4.11
C ILE A 168 -1.03 5.22 3.06
N VAL A 169 -0.32 4.97 1.96
CA VAL A 169 -0.72 4.05 0.89
C VAL A 169 0.23 2.85 0.88
N PHE A 170 -0.33 1.67 0.84
CA PHE A 170 0.39 0.41 0.66
C PHE A 170 0.16 -0.12 -0.74
N ALA A 171 1.23 -0.47 -1.44
CA ALA A 171 1.16 -0.99 -2.80
C ALA A 171 1.97 -2.31 -2.91
N ASP A 172 1.30 -3.39 -3.30
CA ASP A 172 1.91 -4.70 -3.51
C ASP A 172 2.01 -4.96 -5.01
N GLU A 173 3.24 -4.91 -5.56
CA GLU A 173 3.57 -5.08 -6.99
C GLU A 173 2.61 -4.29 -7.90
N PRO A 174 2.46 -2.96 -7.71
CA PRO A 174 1.37 -2.18 -8.33
C PRO A 174 1.41 -2.14 -9.85
N THR A 175 2.52 -2.55 -10.47
CA THR A 175 2.74 -2.54 -11.93
C THR A 175 2.99 -3.94 -12.51
N GLY A 176 3.00 -4.97 -11.67
CA GLY A 176 3.44 -6.33 -12.06
C GLY A 176 2.60 -7.02 -13.15
N ASN A 177 1.38 -6.53 -13.44
CA ASN A 177 0.49 -7.05 -14.48
C ASN A 177 0.37 -6.11 -15.71
N LEU A 178 1.23 -5.09 -15.79
CA LEU A 178 1.19 -4.08 -16.85
C LEU A 178 2.39 -4.22 -17.78
N ASP A 179 2.23 -3.78 -19.03
CA ASP A 179 3.37 -3.52 -19.89
C ASP A 179 4.16 -2.29 -19.40
N GLU A 180 5.40 -2.17 -19.83
CA GLU A 180 6.35 -1.15 -19.38
C GLU A 180 5.79 0.29 -19.48
N GLN A 181 5.16 0.64 -20.61
CA GLN A 181 4.62 1.97 -20.82
C GLN A 181 3.45 2.30 -19.87
N ASN A 182 2.55 1.35 -19.62
CA ASN A 182 1.46 1.52 -18.66
C ASN A 182 1.98 1.51 -17.23
N ALA A 183 3.01 0.72 -16.92
CA ALA A 183 3.64 0.66 -15.61
C ALA A 183 4.20 2.03 -15.20
N ASP A 184 5.00 2.67 -16.07
CA ASP A 184 5.57 3.99 -15.83
C ASP A 184 4.48 5.06 -15.60
N GLN A 185 3.45 5.06 -16.46
CA GLN A 185 2.34 6.01 -16.33
C GLN A 185 1.57 5.85 -15.01
N VAL A 186 1.30 4.61 -14.59
CA VAL A 186 0.59 4.33 -13.34
C VAL A 186 1.43 4.71 -12.12
N MET A 187 2.74 4.43 -12.15
CA MET A 187 3.62 4.81 -11.04
C MET A 187 3.77 6.32 -10.91
N GLN A 188 4.00 7.02 -12.04
CA GLN A 188 4.08 8.48 -12.00
C GLN A 188 2.79 9.09 -11.46
N LEU A 189 1.64 8.60 -11.92
CA LEU A 189 0.33 9.02 -11.44
C LEU A 189 0.16 8.78 -9.92
N LEU A 190 0.57 7.61 -9.42
CA LEU A 190 0.51 7.31 -7.99
C LEU A 190 1.39 8.26 -7.18
N LEU A 191 2.60 8.56 -7.66
CA LEU A 191 3.52 9.49 -7.01
C LEU A 191 2.98 10.92 -7.01
N ASP A 192 2.43 11.40 -8.12
CA ASP A 192 1.87 12.74 -8.25
C ASP A 192 0.66 12.93 -7.30
N LEU A 193 -0.26 11.97 -7.31
CA LEU A 193 -1.46 12.02 -6.45
C LEU A 193 -1.10 11.88 -4.96
N ARG A 194 -0.12 11.02 -4.61
CA ARG A 194 0.37 10.91 -3.24
C ARG A 194 0.99 12.22 -2.76
N GLN A 195 1.77 12.89 -3.61
CA GLN A 195 2.38 14.18 -3.28
C GLN A 195 1.33 15.25 -3.00
N GLN A 196 0.26 15.31 -3.82
CA GLN A 196 -0.85 16.24 -3.62
C GLN A 196 -1.58 16.01 -2.28
N THR A 197 -1.68 14.76 -1.83
CA THR A 197 -2.37 14.41 -0.57
C THR A 197 -1.45 14.45 0.64
N GLY A 198 -0.13 14.50 0.45
CA GLY A 198 0.87 14.39 1.53
C GLY A 198 0.93 12.97 2.14
N SER A 199 0.41 11.95 1.46
CA SER A 199 0.41 10.57 1.95
C SER A 199 1.83 9.98 1.92
N ALA A 200 2.19 9.20 2.93
CA ALA A 200 3.33 8.30 2.83
C ALA A 200 3.00 7.15 1.85
N LEU A 201 4.01 6.53 1.26
CA LEU A 201 3.86 5.42 0.31
C LEU A 201 4.83 4.29 0.65
N VAL A 202 4.31 3.08 0.81
CA VAL A 202 5.12 1.86 0.96
C VAL A 202 4.83 0.95 -0.21
N VAL A 203 5.83 0.71 -1.05
CA VAL A 203 5.72 -0.17 -2.22
C VAL A 203 6.56 -1.42 -2.01
N VAL A 204 5.94 -2.57 -2.20
CA VAL A 204 6.64 -3.84 -2.35
C VAL A 204 6.81 -4.12 -3.83
N THR A 205 8.04 -4.33 -4.28
CA THR A 205 8.33 -4.63 -5.68
C THR A 205 9.67 -5.34 -5.84
N HIS A 206 9.91 -5.89 -7.02
CA HIS A 206 11.21 -6.37 -7.49
C HIS A 206 11.81 -5.46 -8.58
N ASP A 207 11.11 -4.38 -8.95
CA ASP A 207 11.54 -3.43 -9.98
C ASP A 207 12.57 -2.45 -9.42
N PRO A 208 13.82 -2.45 -9.94
CA PRO A 208 14.87 -1.54 -9.49
C PRO A 208 14.60 -0.08 -9.87
N ALA A 209 13.83 0.21 -10.94
CA ALA A 209 13.52 1.59 -11.31
C ALA A 209 12.69 2.29 -10.23
N LEU A 210 11.77 1.57 -9.58
CA LEU A 210 11.01 2.11 -8.45
C LEU A 210 11.89 2.37 -7.22
N ALA A 211 12.90 1.54 -7.01
CA ALA A 211 13.84 1.75 -5.91
C ALA A 211 14.65 3.05 -6.09
N GLU A 212 15.02 3.41 -7.33
CA GLU A 212 15.74 4.65 -7.62
C GLU A 212 14.91 5.91 -7.34
N MET A 213 13.58 5.81 -7.39
CA MET A 213 12.65 6.91 -7.13
C MET A 213 12.27 7.07 -5.64
N ALA A 214 12.59 6.08 -4.81
CA ALA A 214 12.22 6.06 -3.40
C ALA A 214 13.11 6.96 -2.55
N ASP A 215 12.55 7.55 -1.49
CA ASP A 215 13.33 8.25 -0.47
C ASP A 215 14.21 7.24 0.29
N ARG A 216 13.70 6.02 0.50
CA ARG A 216 14.41 4.95 1.20
C ARG A 216 14.04 3.58 0.64
N VAL A 217 15.06 2.73 0.51
CA VAL A 217 14.92 1.35 0.08
C VAL A 217 15.30 0.40 1.20
N ILE A 218 14.47 -0.64 1.38
CA ILE A 218 14.68 -1.71 2.35
C ILE A 218 14.80 -3.01 1.56
N THR A 219 15.85 -3.76 1.80
CA THR A 219 16.02 -5.08 1.18
C THR A 219 15.66 -6.20 2.17
N MET A 220 14.90 -7.17 1.67
CA MET A 220 14.48 -8.34 2.43
C MET A 220 15.03 -9.63 1.82
N HIS A 221 15.53 -10.50 2.68
CA HIS A 221 15.97 -11.85 2.35
C HIS A 221 15.53 -12.83 3.43
N ASP A 222 14.87 -13.92 3.06
CA ASP A 222 14.44 -15.01 3.94
C ASP A 222 13.75 -14.55 5.25
N GLY A 223 12.90 -13.54 5.14
CA GLY A 223 12.09 -13.04 6.26
C GLY A 223 12.79 -12.05 7.18
N VAL A 224 14.01 -11.60 6.85
CA VAL A 224 14.73 -10.57 7.59
C VAL A 224 15.03 -9.36 6.70
N ILE A 225 15.22 -8.19 7.32
CA ILE A 225 15.79 -7.01 6.64
C ILE A 225 17.30 -7.19 6.63
N ASP A 226 17.92 -7.25 5.45
CA ASP A 226 19.36 -7.40 5.26
C ASP A 226 20.05 -6.11 4.81
N GLY A 227 19.27 -5.08 4.44
CA GLY A 227 19.80 -3.77 4.08
C GLY A 227 18.76 -2.66 4.16
N THR A 228 19.22 -1.45 4.44
CA THR A 228 18.42 -0.21 4.36
C THR A 228 19.33 0.91 3.90
N TYR A 229 18.93 1.63 2.82
CA TYR A 229 19.67 2.78 2.32
C TYR A 229 18.70 3.87 1.87
N ALA A 230 19.14 5.14 2.05
CA ALA A 230 18.41 6.31 1.55
C ALA A 230 19.01 6.69 0.19
N ASN A 231 18.14 7.07 -0.76
CA ASN A 231 18.53 7.75 -1.97
C ASN A 231 18.60 9.24 -1.60
N GLY A 232 19.81 9.81 -1.56
CA GLY A 232 20.06 11.20 -1.21
C GLY A 232 20.03 12.11 -2.42
#